data_7f28f10eb53521f38ce49173eacefa9d
#
_entry.id   7f28f10eb53521f38ce49173eacefa9d
#
_cell.length_a   1.000
_cell.length_b   1.000
_cell.length_c   1.000
_cell.angle_alpha   90.00
_cell.angle_beta   90.00
_cell.angle_gamma   90.00
#
_symmetry.space_group_name_H-M   'P 1'
#
loop_
_entity.id
_entity.type
_entity.pdbx_description
1 polymer ?
#
loop_
_entity_poly.entity_id
_entity_poly.type
_entity_poly.pdbx_seq_one_letter_code
_entity_poly.pdbx_strand_id
1 'polypeptide(L)'
;MDKILQMLQLQQQLNDATNGEGWESGVTKNGKVIDWRRCSYLECAELIESYPWKHWKNIDASPDYDNIKIEAVDIWHFIMSQALEDYKTKALGSIEALAEAIQSVENFPAFSKRHTPSSKNHYEQIEVVETLIKTLFCNTSTQALIEAFFNVAMESGLDLESLYKLYIGKNILNTFRQDHGYKEGTYIKIWNGEEDNVIMQSILEKEEHITPQKLYEALEKSYPKG
;
A
#
# COMPACT_ATOMS: atom_id res chain seq x y z
N MET A 1 0.27 20.85 -1.46
CA MET A 1 1.02 20.02 -0.49
C MET A 1 1.62 18.85 -1.24
N ASP A 2 2.86 18.50 -1.00
CA ASP A 2 3.52 17.37 -1.65
C ASP A 2 2.98 16.04 -1.09
N LYS A 3 2.22 15.31 -1.91
CA LYS A 3 1.57 14.05 -1.52
C LYS A 3 2.56 12.92 -1.26
N ILE A 4 3.64 12.86 -2.04
CA ILE A 4 4.69 11.84 -1.85
C ILE A 4 5.38 12.07 -0.50
N LEU A 5 5.80 13.30 -0.23
CA LEU A 5 6.44 13.64 1.05
C LEU A 5 5.51 13.33 2.24
N GLN A 6 4.23 13.68 2.12
CA GLN A 6 3.26 13.42 3.19
C GLN A 6 3.07 11.92 3.45
N MET A 7 2.96 11.09 2.38
CA MET A 7 2.87 9.64 2.53
C MET A 7 4.10 9.06 3.21
N LEU A 8 5.31 9.51 2.84
CA LEU A 8 6.56 9.07 3.46
C LEU A 8 6.64 9.43 4.94
N GLN A 9 6.25 10.66 5.31
CA GLN A 9 6.23 11.10 6.71
C GLN A 9 5.25 10.28 7.56
N LEU A 10 4.05 10.00 7.03
CA LEU A 10 3.07 9.15 7.70
C LEU A 10 3.54 7.70 7.79
N GLN A 11 4.23 7.19 6.76
CA GLN A 11 4.81 5.84 6.79
C GLN A 11 5.91 5.72 7.82
N GLN A 12 6.78 6.73 7.95
CA GLN A 12 7.80 6.76 9.01
C GLN A 12 7.13 6.69 10.40
N GLN A 13 6.12 7.51 10.63
CA GLN A 13 5.40 7.52 11.91
C GLN A 13 4.72 6.17 12.21
N LEU A 14 4.10 5.55 11.20
CA LEU A 14 3.47 4.24 11.34
C LEU A 14 4.51 3.16 11.68
N ASN A 15 5.67 3.18 11.01
CA ASN A 15 6.75 2.25 11.26
C ASN A 15 7.34 2.42 12.67
N ASP A 16 7.57 3.67 13.12
CA ASP A 16 8.04 3.97 14.48
C ASP A 16 7.08 3.44 15.54
N ALA A 17 5.78 3.67 15.36
CA ALA A 17 4.74 3.19 16.27
C ALA A 17 4.64 1.65 16.29
N THR A 18 4.77 1.02 15.12
CA THR A 18 4.58 -0.43 14.96
C THR A 18 5.82 -1.22 15.37
N ASN A 19 7.00 -0.82 14.92
CA ASN A 19 8.24 -1.57 15.05
C ASN A 19 9.15 -1.05 16.16
N GLY A 20 8.95 0.22 16.60
CA GLY A 20 9.80 0.96 17.54
C GLY A 20 10.86 1.79 16.82
N GLU A 21 11.35 2.84 17.48
CA GLU A 21 12.44 3.68 16.95
C GLU A 21 13.66 2.85 16.56
N GLY A 22 14.31 3.20 15.45
CA GLY A 22 15.50 2.50 14.94
C GLY A 22 15.19 1.21 14.16
N TRP A 23 13.92 0.98 13.78
CA TRP A 23 13.47 -0.15 12.95
C TRP A 23 14.23 -0.26 11.62
N GLU A 24 14.81 0.83 11.13
CA GLU A 24 15.62 0.87 9.91
C GLU A 24 16.91 0.03 10.03
N SER A 25 17.26 -0.41 11.23
CA SER A 25 18.33 -1.42 11.44
C SER A 25 17.92 -2.83 10.98
N GLY A 26 16.70 -3.01 10.45
CA GLY A 26 16.17 -4.30 9.98
C GLY A 26 15.60 -5.18 11.09
N VAL A 27 15.38 -4.62 12.30
CA VAL A 27 14.79 -5.37 13.42
C VAL A 27 13.80 -4.51 14.20
N THR A 28 12.74 -5.14 14.70
CA THR A 28 11.78 -4.49 15.60
C THR A 28 12.39 -4.30 17.00
N LYS A 29 11.78 -3.45 17.84
CA LYS A 29 12.15 -3.27 19.25
C LYS A 29 12.20 -4.59 20.07
N ASN A 30 11.53 -5.63 19.59
CA ASN A 30 11.50 -6.96 20.23
C ASN A 30 12.47 -7.95 19.54
N GLY A 31 13.36 -7.48 18.65
CA GLY A 31 14.38 -8.30 18.00
C GLY A 31 13.86 -9.18 16.84
N LYS A 32 12.63 -8.99 16.36
CA LYS A 32 12.15 -9.69 15.15
C LYS A 32 12.75 -9.03 13.91
N VAL A 33 13.25 -9.87 12.98
CA VAL A 33 13.76 -9.42 11.69
C VAL A 33 12.63 -8.85 10.84
N ILE A 34 12.87 -7.69 10.26
CA ILE A 34 11.98 -7.04 9.28
C ILE A 34 12.47 -7.41 7.88
N ASP A 35 11.57 -7.82 7.01
CA ASP A 35 11.87 -8.09 5.59
C ASP A 35 10.75 -7.48 4.73
N TRP A 36 10.94 -6.22 4.33
CA TRP A 36 9.98 -5.47 3.52
C TRP A 36 9.74 -6.10 2.16
N ARG A 37 10.75 -6.77 1.57
CA ARG A 37 10.60 -7.49 0.29
C ARG A 37 9.62 -8.63 0.41
N ARG A 38 9.69 -9.38 1.53
CA ARG A 38 8.73 -10.47 1.80
C ARG A 38 7.33 -9.93 2.01
N CYS A 39 7.18 -8.82 2.74
CA CYS A 39 5.89 -8.16 2.90
C CYS A 39 5.33 -7.75 1.53
N SER A 40 6.09 -6.99 0.73
CA SER A 40 5.66 -6.58 -0.61
C SER A 40 5.34 -7.78 -1.53
N TYR A 41 6.12 -8.87 -1.46
CA TYR A 41 5.86 -10.07 -2.25
C TYR A 41 4.54 -10.74 -1.90
N LEU A 42 4.19 -10.80 -0.61
CA LEU A 42 2.93 -11.40 -0.17
C LEU A 42 1.73 -10.57 -0.65
N GLU A 43 1.78 -9.24 -0.54
CA GLU A 43 0.72 -8.38 -1.08
C GLU A 43 0.63 -8.45 -2.63
N CYS A 44 1.77 -8.58 -3.32
CA CYS A 44 1.75 -8.88 -4.77
C CYS A 44 1.03 -10.21 -5.09
N ALA A 45 1.20 -11.23 -4.25
CA ALA A 45 0.50 -12.50 -4.42
C ALA A 45 -1.02 -12.35 -4.14
N GLU A 46 -1.42 -11.57 -3.14
CA GLU A 46 -2.81 -11.27 -2.83
C GLU A 46 -3.46 -10.44 -3.95
N LEU A 47 -2.72 -9.48 -4.52
CA LEU A 47 -3.15 -8.73 -5.70
C LEU A 47 -3.41 -9.66 -6.89
N ILE A 48 -2.49 -10.60 -7.19
CA ILE A 48 -2.67 -11.60 -8.27
C ILE A 48 -3.90 -12.48 -7.99
N GLU A 49 -4.18 -12.85 -6.73
CA GLU A 49 -5.36 -13.65 -6.37
C GLU A 49 -6.69 -12.91 -6.63
N SER A 50 -6.67 -11.59 -6.74
CA SER A 50 -7.84 -10.77 -7.09
C SER A 50 -8.21 -10.84 -8.58
N TYR A 51 -7.34 -11.44 -9.43
CA TYR A 51 -7.65 -11.74 -10.83
C TYR A 51 -8.16 -13.17 -11.01
N PRO A 52 -9.06 -13.43 -11.99
CA PRO A 52 -9.60 -14.77 -12.28
C PRO A 52 -8.62 -15.61 -13.14
N TRP A 53 -7.37 -15.77 -12.68
CA TRP A 53 -6.30 -16.47 -13.42
C TRP A 53 -6.34 -18.00 -13.27
N LYS A 54 -7.01 -18.52 -12.23
CA LYS A 54 -7.01 -19.95 -11.91
C LYS A 54 -7.86 -20.73 -12.91
N HIS A 55 -7.21 -21.36 -13.90
CA HIS A 55 -7.84 -22.12 -14.98
C HIS A 55 -8.74 -23.28 -14.50
N TRP A 56 -8.64 -23.70 -13.24
CA TRP A 56 -9.49 -24.74 -12.62
C TRP A 56 -10.68 -24.18 -11.84
N LYS A 57 -10.89 -22.87 -11.85
CA LYS A 57 -12.04 -22.19 -11.24
C LYS A 57 -12.97 -21.63 -12.32
N ASN A 58 -13.99 -20.88 -11.90
CA ASN A 58 -14.95 -20.25 -12.80
C ASN A 58 -14.25 -19.32 -13.80
N ILE A 59 -14.34 -19.64 -15.09
CA ILE A 59 -13.71 -18.88 -16.18
C ILE A 59 -14.43 -17.57 -16.51
N ASP A 60 -15.69 -17.42 -16.06
CA ASP A 60 -16.51 -16.22 -16.28
C ASP A 60 -16.41 -15.21 -15.12
N ALA A 61 -15.54 -15.45 -14.14
CA ALA A 61 -15.32 -14.52 -13.03
C ALA A 61 -14.65 -13.23 -13.54
N SER A 62 -15.08 -12.09 -12.99
CA SER A 62 -14.43 -10.79 -13.22
C SER A 62 -13.35 -10.54 -12.19
N PRO A 63 -12.30 -9.73 -12.52
CA PRO A 63 -11.36 -9.24 -11.53
C PRO A 63 -12.06 -8.45 -10.42
N ASP A 64 -11.56 -8.59 -9.20
CA ASP A 64 -11.96 -7.75 -8.07
C ASP A 64 -11.13 -6.46 -8.09
N TYR A 65 -11.56 -5.48 -8.89
CA TYR A 65 -10.82 -4.23 -9.07
C TYR A 65 -10.72 -3.40 -7.80
N ASP A 66 -11.62 -3.54 -6.85
CA ASP A 66 -11.56 -2.78 -5.60
C ASP A 66 -10.52 -3.40 -4.67
N ASN A 67 -10.45 -4.73 -4.58
CA ASN A 67 -9.37 -5.40 -3.85
C ASN A 67 -8.00 -5.20 -4.52
N ILE A 68 -7.91 -5.24 -5.86
CA ILE A 68 -6.66 -4.94 -6.60
C ILE A 68 -6.06 -3.59 -6.20
N LYS A 69 -6.89 -2.55 -6.03
CA LYS A 69 -6.44 -1.23 -5.59
C LYS A 69 -5.95 -1.25 -4.14
N ILE A 70 -6.62 -1.98 -3.26
CA ILE A 70 -6.22 -2.11 -1.85
C ILE A 70 -4.87 -2.79 -1.74
N GLU A 71 -4.69 -3.93 -2.43
CA GLU A 71 -3.42 -4.65 -2.40
C GLU A 71 -2.27 -3.81 -2.99
N ALA A 72 -2.54 -3.03 -4.05
CA ALA A 72 -1.56 -2.09 -4.59
C ALA A 72 -1.16 -1.01 -3.55
N VAL A 73 -2.09 -0.54 -2.73
CA VAL A 73 -1.79 0.39 -1.62
C VAL A 73 -0.97 -0.29 -0.53
N ASP A 74 -1.25 -1.55 -0.20
CA ASP A 74 -0.49 -2.31 0.81
C ASP A 74 0.94 -2.59 0.32
N ILE A 75 1.12 -2.91 -0.96
CA ILE A 75 2.45 -2.96 -1.60
C ILE A 75 3.17 -1.62 -1.44
N TRP A 76 2.48 -0.48 -1.65
CA TRP A 76 3.08 0.85 -1.51
C TRP A 76 3.55 1.15 -0.09
N HIS A 77 2.80 0.76 0.94
CA HIS A 77 3.23 0.85 2.34
C HIS A 77 4.60 0.19 2.56
N PHE A 78 4.79 -1.02 2.03
CA PHE A 78 6.03 -1.78 2.22
C PHE A 78 7.18 -1.28 1.34
N ILE A 79 6.92 -0.84 0.11
CA ILE A 79 7.94 -0.23 -0.76
C ILE A 79 8.44 1.09 -0.17
N MET A 80 7.56 1.95 0.37
CA MET A 80 7.98 3.16 1.07
C MET A 80 8.82 2.82 2.31
N SER A 81 8.45 1.80 3.07
CA SER A 81 9.20 1.36 4.24
C SER A 81 10.61 0.89 3.87
N GLN A 82 10.74 0.11 2.78
CA GLN A 82 12.04 -0.29 2.25
C GLN A 82 12.86 0.90 1.76
N ALA A 83 12.24 1.86 1.09
CA ALA A 83 12.93 3.06 0.61
C ALA A 83 13.42 3.95 1.76
N LEU A 84 12.63 4.11 2.82
CA LEU A 84 13.02 4.82 4.04
C LEU A 84 14.21 4.12 4.73
N GLU A 85 14.16 2.79 4.88
CA GLU A 85 15.27 1.98 5.41
C GLU A 85 16.54 2.17 4.58
N ASP A 86 16.44 2.07 3.25
CA ASP A 86 17.57 2.25 2.33
C ASP A 86 18.19 3.64 2.44
N TYR A 87 17.38 4.69 2.49
CA TYR A 87 17.87 6.07 2.60
C TYR A 87 18.57 6.31 3.92
N LYS A 88 18.04 5.76 5.01
CA LYS A 88 18.66 5.87 6.34
C LYS A 88 19.95 5.08 6.43
N THR A 89 19.92 3.80 6.07
CA THR A 89 21.08 2.88 6.28
C THR A 89 22.22 3.14 5.31
N LYS A 90 21.90 3.57 4.08
CA LYS A 90 22.90 3.91 3.05
C LYS A 90 23.30 5.39 3.05
N ALA A 91 22.78 6.19 3.99
CA ALA A 91 23.02 7.65 4.11
C ALA A 91 22.77 8.41 2.78
N LEU A 92 21.66 8.09 2.09
CA LEU A 92 21.35 8.65 0.76
C LEU A 92 20.69 10.04 0.84
N GLY A 93 20.21 10.46 2.01
CA GLY A 93 19.59 11.76 2.21
C GLY A 93 18.44 11.74 3.23
N SER A 94 17.70 12.85 3.27
CA SER A 94 16.51 13.01 4.12
C SER A 94 15.26 12.43 3.46
N ILE A 95 14.13 12.45 4.17
CA ILE A 95 12.81 12.06 3.64
C ILE A 95 12.42 12.98 2.47
N GLU A 96 12.77 14.26 2.51
CA GLU A 96 12.55 15.20 1.42
C GLU A 96 13.35 14.81 0.17
N ALA A 97 14.63 14.42 0.35
CA ALA A 97 15.45 13.93 -0.76
C ALA A 97 14.89 12.63 -1.37
N LEU A 98 14.33 11.74 -0.54
CA LEU A 98 13.63 10.56 -1.03
C LEU A 98 12.37 10.94 -1.81
N ALA A 99 11.58 11.91 -1.34
CA ALA A 99 10.40 12.38 -2.04
C ALA A 99 10.75 12.96 -3.42
N GLU A 100 11.83 13.76 -3.51
CA GLU A 100 12.35 14.29 -4.77
C GLU A 100 12.82 13.16 -5.72
N ALA A 101 13.52 12.15 -5.18
CA ALA A 101 13.97 11.00 -5.97
C ALA A 101 12.80 10.18 -6.52
N ILE A 102 11.74 9.96 -5.74
CA ILE A 102 10.51 9.31 -6.19
C ILE A 102 9.84 10.08 -7.32
N GLN A 103 9.78 11.41 -7.20
CA GLN A 103 9.16 12.27 -8.22
C GLN A 103 10.02 12.42 -9.48
N SER A 104 11.30 12.05 -9.41
CA SER A 104 12.24 12.12 -10.54
C SER A 104 12.30 10.84 -11.38
N VAL A 105 11.63 9.75 -10.99
CA VAL A 105 11.61 8.52 -11.79
C VAL A 105 10.88 8.73 -13.12
N GLU A 106 11.31 7.99 -14.16
CA GLU A 106 10.91 8.25 -15.55
C GLU A 106 9.38 8.21 -15.75
N ASN A 107 8.69 7.27 -15.10
CA ASN A 107 7.25 7.09 -15.26
C ASN A 107 6.38 7.91 -14.28
N PHE A 108 6.97 8.68 -13.34
CA PHE A 108 6.21 9.51 -12.40
C PHE A 108 5.29 10.54 -13.10
N PRO A 109 5.71 11.24 -14.17
CA PRO A 109 4.83 12.17 -14.89
C PRO A 109 3.59 11.50 -15.49
N ALA A 110 3.70 10.24 -15.90
CA ALA A 110 2.56 9.45 -16.38
C ALA A 110 1.65 9.04 -15.20
N PHE A 111 2.21 8.51 -14.13
CA PHE A 111 1.50 8.12 -12.91
C PHE A 111 0.79 9.30 -12.23
N SER A 112 1.39 10.50 -12.23
CA SER A 112 0.82 11.69 -11.59
C SER A 112 -0.40 12.28 -12.29
N LYS A 113 -0.68 11.87 -13.53
CA LYS A 113 -1.85 12.32 -14.30
C LYS A 113 -3.01 11.38 -14.10
N ARG A 114 -4.24 11.91 -14.22
CA ARG A 114 -5.45 11.07 -14.18
C ARG A 114 -5.40 10.03 -15.31
N HIS A 115 -5.59 8.77 -14.93
CA HIS A 115 -5.45 7.65 -15.83
C HIS A 115 -6.64 7.43 -16.74
N THR A 116 -6.33 7.01 -17.98
CA THR A 116 -7.24 6.24 -18.80
C THR A 116 -7.21 4.77 -18.32
N PRO A 117 -8.33 4.07 -18.22
CA PRO A 117 -8.33 2.65 -17.88
C PRO A 117 -7.35 1.87 -18.75
N SER A 118 -6.63 0.92 -18.17
CA SER A 118 -5.73 0.05 -18.92
C SER A 118 -6.46 -0.68 -20.04
N SER A 119 -5.82 -0.76 -21.21
CA SER A 119 -6.29 -1.59 -22.32
C SER A 119 -5.81 -3.03 -22.26
N LYS A 120 -4.94 -3.36 -21.30
CA LYS A 120 -4.40 -4.70 -21.09
C LYS A 120 -5.45 -5.64 -20.52
N ASN A 121 -5.40 -6.91 -20.95
CA ASN A 121 -6.17 -7.95 -20.31
C ASN A 121 -5.57 -8.33 -18.95
N HIS A 122 -6.30 -9.07 -18.13
CA HIS A 122 -5.88 -9.39 -16.77
C HIS A 122 -4.58 -10.25 -16.71
N TYR A 123 -4.26 -11.04 -17.71
CA TYR A 123 -2.98 -11.80 -17.76
C TYR A 123 -1.81 -10.85 -17.97
N GLU A 124 -1.93 -9.88 -18.87
CA GLU A 124 -0.92 -8.84 -19.09
C GLU A 124 -0.75 -7.95 -17.86
N GLN A 125 -1.82 -7.68 -17.12
CA GLN A 125 -1.75 -6.95 -15.84
C GLN A 125 -1.01 -7.77 -14.77
N ILE A 126 -1.26 -9.07 -14.68
CA ILE A 126 -0.51 -9.99 -13.79
C ILE A 126 0.99 -10.00 -14.13
N GLU A 127 1.37 -10.01 -15.41
CA GLU A 127 2.77 -9.96 -15.83
C GLU A 127 3.50 -8.68 -15.34
N VAL A 128 2.78 -7.56 -15.22
CA VAL A 128 3.34 -6.33 -14.63
C VAL A 128 3.61 -6.52 -13.13
N VAL A 129 2.70 -7.18 -12.40
CA VAL A 129 2.92 -7.51 -10.98
C VAL A 129 4.09 -8.50 -10.81
N GLU A 130 4.19 -9.51 -11.67
CA GLU A 130 5.31 -10.46 -11.66
C GLU A 130 6.65 -9.77 -11.97
N THR A 131 6.63 -8.71 -12.79
CA THR A 131 7.82 -7.88 -13.04
C THR A 131 8.24 -7.12 -11.80
N LEU A 132 7.30 -6.58 -11.02
CA LEU A 132 7.59 -6.01 -9.70
C LEU A 132 8.17 -7.06 -8.75
N ILE A 133 7.59 -8.27 -8.69
CA ILE A 133 8.13 -9.37 -7.87
C ILE A 133 9.58 -9.70 -8.25
N LYS A 134 9.89 -9.81 -9.54
CA LYS A 134 11.26 -10.02 -10.02
C LYS A 134 12.19 -8.89 -9.54
N THR A 135 11.72 -7.65 -9.64
CA THR A 135 12.47 -6.45 -9.21
C THR A 135 12.77 -6.45 -7.71
N LEU A 136 11.81 -6.88 -6.86
CA LEU A 136 12.00 -7.01 -5.40
C LEU A 136 13.16 -7.94 -5.02
N PHE A 137 13.39 -9.01 -5.77
CA PHE A 137 14.42 -10.01 -5.49
C PHE A 137 15.71 -9.82 -6.29
N CYS A 138 15.75 -8.91 -7.25
CA CYS A 138 16.97 -8.46 -7.88
C CYS A 138 17.68 -7.42 -7.02
N ASN A 139 19.01 -7.34 -7.09
CA ASN A 139 19.75 -6.28 -6.40
C ASN A 139 19.64 -4.96 -7.20
N THR A 140 18.45 -4.36 -7.21
CA THR A 140 18.10 -3.17 -7.98
C THR A 140 18.14 -1.91 -7.10
N SER A 141 18.18 -0.74 -7.74
CA SER A 141 18.07 0.54 -7.04
C SER A 141 16.65 0.78 -6.50
N THR A 142 16.54 1.62 -5.48
CA THR A 142 15.25 2.10 -4.95
C THR A 142 14.41 2.74 -6.06
N GLN A 143 15.02 3.48 -7.01
CA GLN A 143 14.31 4.07 -8.15
C GLN A 143 13.68 3.02 -9.05
N ALA A 144 14.43 1.98 -9.43
CA ALA A 144 13.90 0.90 -10.28
C ALA A 144 12.72 0.16 -9.62
N LEU A 145 12.77 -0.01 -8.29
CA LEU A 145 11.66 -0.60 -7.53
C LEU A 145 10.42 0.30 -7.57
N ILE A 146 10.59 1.61 -7.39
CA ILE A 146 9.53 2.60 -7.45
C ILE A 146 8.90 2.67 -8.84
N GLU A 147 9.73 2.66 -9.91
CA GLU A 147 9.24 2.63 -11.29
C GLU A 147 8.41 1.37 -11.58
N ALA A 148 8.87 0.21 -11.12
CA ALA A 148 8.13 -1.04 -11.26
C ALA A 148 6.79 -0.98 -10.50
N PHE A 149 6.77 -0.39 -9.31
CA PHE A 149 5.54 -0.20 -8.56
C PHE A 149 4.56 0.77 -9.26
N PHE A 150 5.03 1.90 -9.78
CA PHE A 150 4.14 2.83 -10.49
C PHE A 150 3.50 2.20 -11.72
N ASN A 151 4.19 1.28 -12.41
CA ASN A 151 3.56 0.49 -13.47
C ASN A 151 2.43 -0.39 -12.92
N VAL A 152 2.63 -1.07 -11.78
CA VAL A 152 1.56 -1.85 -11.11
C VAL A 152 0.40 -0.94 -10.71
N ALA A 153 0.67 0.20 -10.07
CA ALA A 153 -0.36 1.15 -9.65
C ALA A 153 -1.20 1.64 -10.85
N MET A 154 -0.56 1.98 -11.96
CA MET A 154 -1.23 2.39 -13.18
C MET A 154 -2.13 1.28 -13.75
N GLU A 155 -1.65 0.04 -13.81
CA GLU A 155 -2.44 -1.09 -14.27
C GLU A 155 -3.58 -1.46 -13.30
N SER A 156 -3.41 -1.17 -12.01
CA SER A 156 -4.46 -1.28 -10.98
C SER A 156 -5.51 -0.16 -11.06
N GLY A 157 -5.37 0.78 -12.01
CA GLY A 157 -6.26 1.93 -12.16
C GLY A 157 -6.03 3.06 -11.15
N LEU A 158 -4.83 3.11 -10.54
CA LEU A 158 -4.44 4.16 -9.61
C LEU A 158 -3.57 5.21 -10.29
N ASP A 159 -3.84 6.47 -9.97
CA ASP A 159 -2.99 7.63 -10.19
C ASP A 159 -2.52 8.19 -8.82
N LEU A 160 -1.71 9.23 -8.84
CA LEU A 160 -1.21 9.84 -7.60
C LEU A 160 -2.34 10.29 -6.65
N GLU A 161 -3.46 10.78 -7.21
CA GLU A 161 -4.57 11.28 -6.41
C GLU A 161 -5.33 10.16 -5.70
N SER A 162 -5.68 9.12 -6.44
CA SER A 162 -6.39 7.95 -5.94
C SER A 162 -5.50 7.10 -5.02
N LEU A 163 -4.22 6.91 -5.37
CA LEU A 163 -3.26 6.24 -4.48
C LEU A 163 -3.15 6.99 -3.15
N TYR A 164 -2.97 8.30 -3.19
CA TYR A 164 -2.87 9.13 -1.98
C TYR A 164 -4.13 9.00 -1.11
N LYS A 165 -5.32 9.11 -1.71
CA LYS A 165 -6.59 9.00 -0.98
C LYS A 165 -6.72 7.65 -0.27
N LEU A 166 -6.46 6.55 -0.97
CA LEU A 166 -6.55 5.20 -0.41
C LEU A 166 -5.44 4.95 0.62
N TYR A 167 -4.21 5.44 0.37
CA TYR A 167 -3.11 5.34 1.33
C TYR A 167 -3.45 6.01 2.66
N ILE A 168 -4.01 7.24 2.64
CA ILE A 168 -4.45 7.91 3.86
C ILE A 168 -5.51 7.07 4.58
N GLY A 169 -6.46 6.51 3.84
CA GLY A 169 -7.49 5.62 4.39
C GLY A 169 -6.89 4.40 5.10
N LYS A 170 -5.99 3.70 4.43
CA LYS A 170 -5.29 2.52 4.98
C LYS A 170 -4.41 2.86 6.17
N ASN A 171 -3.70 3.99 6.13
CA ASN A 171 -2.88 4.45 7.25
C ASN A 171 -3.73 4.67 8.52
N ILE A 172 -4.90 5.29 8.36
CA ILE A 172 -5.86 5.50 9.46
C ILE A 172 -6.44 4.17 9.93
N LEU A 173 -6.84 3.28 9.03
CA LEU A 173 -7.33 1.96 9.38
C LEU A 173 -6.26 1.14 10.12
N ASN A 174 -5.01 1.21 9.71
CA ASN A 174 -3.91 0.53 10.40
C ASN A 174 -3.69 1.09 11.80
N THR A 175 -3.80 2.39 12.01
CA THR A 175 -3.79 3.02 13.33
C THR A 175 -4.97 2.52 14.17
N PHE A 176 -6.18 2.54 13.60
CA PHE A 176 -7.39 2.04 14.23
C PHE A 176 -7.26 0.57 14.68
N ARG A 177 -6.70 -0.30 13.82
CA ARG A 177 -6.41 -1.71 14.14
C ARG A 177 -5.50 -1.85 15.34
N GLN A 178 -4.43 -1.04 15.42
CA GLN A 178 -3.50 -1.06 16.56
C GLN A 178 -4.19 -0.63 17.86
N ASP A 179 -5.00 0.42 17.81
CA ASP A 179 -5.74 0.95 18.97
C ASP A 179 -6.80 -0.04 19.48
N HIS A 180 -7.25 -0.97 18.64
CA HIS A 180 -8.29 -1.97 18.96
C HIS A 180 -7.75 -3.40 19.15
N GLY A 181 -6.46 -3.54 19.47
CA GLY A 181 -5.90 -4.82 19.88
C GLY A 181 -5.46 -5.74 18.74
N TYR A 182 -5.05 -5.19 17.59
CA TYR A 182 -4.54 -6.01 16.48
C TYR A 182 -3.30 -6.83 16.87
N LYS A 183 -2.37 -6.21 17.63
CA LYS A 183 -1.17 -6.92 18.12
C LYS A 183 -1.49 -8.02 19.12
N GLU A 184 -2.52 -7.83 19.92
CA GLU A 184 -3.01 -8.76 20.92
C GLU A 184 -3.88 -9.88 20.32
N GLY A 185 -4.22 -9.77 19.03
CA GLY A 185 -5.08 -10.74 18.34
C GLY A 185 -6.57 -10.64 18.75
N THR A 186 -6.99 -9.53 19.34
CA THR A 186 -8.36 -9.29 19.78
C THR A 186 -9.17 -8.45 18.81
N TYR A 187 -8.51 -7.86 17.80
CA TYR A 187 -9.17 -7.06 16.76
C TYR A 187 -10.12 -7.91 15.91
N ILE A 188 -11.32 -7.39 15.67
CA ILE A 188 -12.31 -8.02 14.79
C ILE A 188 -12.12 -7.45 13.38
N LYS A 189 -11.69 -8.29 12.42
CA LYS A 189 -11.46 -7.87 11.02
C LYS A 189 -12.74 -7.82 10.19
N ILE A 190 -13.73 -8.66 10.51
CA ILE A 190 -15.00 -8.76 9.76
C ILE A 190 -16.10 -7.99 10.52
N TRP A 191 -16.63 -6.94 9.92
CA TRP A 191 -17.66 -6.07 10.49
C TRP A 191 -18.98 -6.26 9.73
N ASN A 192 -19.99 -6.80 10.40
CA ASN A 192 -21.31 -7.06 9.79
C ASN A 192 -21.25 -7.91 8.50
N GLY A 193 -20.27 -8.80 8.39
CA GLY A 193 -20.10 -9.70 7.24
C GLY A 193 -19.17 -9.18 6.15
N GLU A 194 -18.63 -7.98 6.28
CA GLU A 194 -17.66 -7.38 5.35
C GLU A 194 -16.30 -7.17 6.02
N GLU A 195 -15.23 -7.19 5.24
CA GLU A 195 -13.91 -6.83 5.75
C GLU A 195 -13.81 -5.32 6.05
N ASP A 196 -13.01 -4.98 7.04
CA ASP A 196 -12.76 -3.59 7.44
C ASP A 196 -12.21 -2.71 6.31
N ASN A 197 -11.45 -3.28 5.36
CA ASN A 197 -11.01 -2.61 4.13
C ASN A 197 -12.21 -2.15 3.28
N VAL A 198 -13.21 -3.00 3.10
CA VAL A 198 -14.42 -2.69 2.32
C VAL A 198 -15.21 -1.58 2.99
N ILE A 199 -15.34 -1.64 4.33
CA ILE A 199 -16.00 -0.58 5.10
C ILE A 199 -15.24 0.75 4.95
N MET A 200 -13.92 0.74 5.07
CA MET A 200 -13.09 1.94 4.89
C MET A 200 -13.26 2.55 3.48
N GLN A 201 -13.21 1.73 2.42
CA GLN A 201 -13.43 2.20 1.05
C GLN A 201 -14.83 2.81 0.88
N SER A 202 -15.87 2.14 1.39
CA SER A 202 -17.25 2.62 1.35
C SER A 202 -17.44 3.99 2.04
N ILE A 203 -16.69 4.24 3.12
CA ILE A 203 -16.68 5.55 3.79
C ILE A 203 -15.98 6.59 2.92
N LEU A 204 -14.83 6.26 2.34
CA LEU A 204 -14.08 7.17 1.47
C LEU A 204 -14.85 7.54 0.19
N GLU A 205 -15.65 6.64 -0.36
CA GLU A 205 -16.47 6.89 -1.54
C GLU A 205 -17.63 7.86 -1.25
N LYS A 206 -18.23 7.76 -0.07
CA LYS A 206 -19.36 8.61 0.33
C LYS A 206 -18.97 10.05 0.64
N GLU A 207 -17.72 10.28 1.06
CA GLU A 207 -17.22 11.60 1.42
C GLU A 207 -15.95 11.94 0.62
N GLU A 208 -16.08 12.79 -0.39
CA GLU A 208 -14.98 13.19 -1.28
C GLU A 208 -13.79 13.84 -0.54
N HIS A 209 -14.09 14.56 0.56
CA HIS A 209 -13.10 15.30 1.36
C HIS A 209 -13.19 14.94 2.85
N ILE A 210 -13.09 13.63 3.16
CA ILE A 210 -13.06 13.20 4.55
C ILE A 210 -11.71 13.52 5.19
N THR A 211 -11.75 14.14 6.38
CA THR A 211 -10.52 14.35 7.15
C THR A 211 -10.11 13.06 7.88
N PRO A 212 -8.81 12.87 8.20
CA PRO A 212 -8.34 11.73 8.99
C PRO A 212 -9.16 11.47 10.25
N GLN A 213 -9.46 12.54 11.01
CA GLN A 213 -10.24 12.45 12.22
C GLN A 213 -11.67 11.94 11.96
N LYS A 214 -12.34 12.46 10.94
CA LYS A 214 -13.70 12.02 10.58
C LYS A 214 -13.73 10.59 10.09
N LEU A 215 -12.70 10.16 9.35
CA LEU A 215 -12.60 8.77 8.92
C LEU A 215 -12.44 7.85 10.13
N TYR A 216 -11.55 8.18 11.07
CA TYR A 216 -11.39 7.42 12.31
C TYR A 216 -12.71 7.31 13.09
N GLU A 217 -13.44 8.43 13.28
CA GLU A 217 -14.74 8.44 13.94
C GLU A 217 -15.80 7.61 13.20
N ALA A 218 -15.75 7.57 11.87
CA ALA A 218 -16.65 6.74 11.06
C ALA A 218 -16.35 5.24 11.20
N LEU A 219 -15.06 4.87 11.25
CA LEU A 219 -14.62 3.51 11.55
C LEU A 219 -15.08 3.09 12.94
N GLU A 220 -14.90 3.93 13.96
CA GLU A 220 -15.34 3.70 15.34
C GLU A 220 -16.86 3.42 15.43
N LYS A 221 -17.67 4.16 14.67
CA LYS A 221 -19.13 3.95 14.60
C LYS A 221 -19.52 2.64 13.92
N SER A 222 -18.68 2.15 13.00
CA SER A 222 -18.92 0.94 12.22
C SER A 222 -18.37 -0.32 12.90
N TYR A 223 -17.42 -0.15 13.83
CA TYR A 223 -16.76 -1.25 14.53
C TYR A 223 -17.75 -2.04 15.38
N PRO A 224 -17.74 -3.38 15.36
CA PRO A 224 -18.62 -4.21 16.18
C PRO A 224 -18.45 -3.89 17.67
N LYS A 225 -19.54 -3.53 18.32
CA LYS A 225 -19.55 -3.43 19.79
C LYS A 225 -19.64 -4.84 20.35
N GLY A 226 -18.59 -5.27 21.06
CA GLY A 226 -18.53 -6.55 21.74
C GLY A 226 -19.66 -6.74 22.78
#